data_a428616c5a6363d4c4d4cca16775981b
#
_entry.id   a428616c5a6363d4c4d4cca16775981b
#
_cell.length_a   1.000
_cell.length_b   1.000
_cell.length_c   1.000
_cell.angle_alpha   90.00
_cell.angle_beta   90.00
_cell.angle_gamma   90.00
#
_symmetry.space_group_name_H-M   'P 1'
#
loop_
_entity.id
_entity.type
_entity.pdbx_description
1 polymer ?
#
loop_
_entity_poly.entity_id
_entity_poly.type
_entity_poly.pdbx_seq_one_letter_code
_entity_poly.pdbx_strand_id
1 'polypeptide(L)'
;MQKQRAQALRRILESPGVFQGPACFNALSAKLVEKAGFQYCFTSGFSISAARLGLPDVGLISYGEMLDQGYNITQAVSIPVIGDVDNGYGNEMNVKRTVKGFIQAGFAGILLEDQVSPKACGHTRGRKVVSREEAVMRIKAALDAREESGSDIVIIARTDSRQAISLEEALWRSRAFADVGADALFVDALASVEEMKAFCEIAPQLPKMANMLEGLF
;
A
#
# COMPACT_ATOMS: atom_id res chain seq x y z
N MET A 1 5.27 3.74 20.47
CA MET A 1 4.36 4.51 19.59
C MET A 1 4.02 3.76 18.30
N GLN A 2 4.99 3.40 17.47
CA GLN A 2 4.74 2.68 16.19
C GLN A 2 3.99 1.35 16.40
N LYS A 3 4.42 0.50 17.33
CA LYS A 3 3.75 -0.77 17.63
C LYS A 3 2.28 -0.60 18.03
N GLN A 4 1.95 0.42 18.82
CA GLN A 4 0.56 0.71 19.20
C GLN A 4 -0.30 1.11 17.99
N ARG A 5 0.26 1.89 17.04
CA ARG A 5 -0.42 2.28 15.80
C ARG A 5 -0.66 1.09 14.88
N ALA A 6 0.34 0.21 14.74
CA ALA A 6 0.18 -1.04 13.98
C ALA A 6 -0.90 -1.93 14.57
N GLN A 7 -0.93 -2.10 15.89
CA GLN A 7 -1.98 -2.85 16.59
C GLN A 7 -3.36 -2.20 16.45
N ALA A 8 -3.44 -0.85 16.45
CA ALA A 8 -4.69 -0.15 16.21
C ALA A 8 -5.21 -0.41 14.78
N LEU A 9 -4.32 -0.38 13.78
CA LEU A 9 -4.68 -0.72 12.40
C LEU A 9 -5.15 -2.17 12.28
N ARG A 10 -4.46 -3.14 12.90
CA ARG A 10 -4.88 -4.55 12.91
C ARG A 10 -6.28 -4.71 13.47
N ARG A 11 -6.60 -4.07 14.61
CA ARG A 11 -7.97 -4.11 15.17
C ARG A 11 -9.03 -3.56 14.23
N ILE A 12 -8.71 -2.49 13.45
CA ILE A 12 -9.62 -1.98 12.42
C ILE A 12 -9.83 -3.03 11.33
N LEU A 13 -8.76 -3.65 10.84
CA LEU A 13 -8.81 -4.65 9.77
C LEU A 13 -9.52 -5.95 10.19
N GLU A 14 -9.45 -6.32 11.46
CA GLU A 14 -10.11 -7.50 12.04
C GLU A 14 -11.59 -7.23 12.37
N SER A 15 -12.00 -5.97 12.44
CA SER A 15 -13.38 -5.60 12.75
C SER A 15 -14.29 -5.79 11.54
N PRO A 16 -15.54 -6.23 11.74
CA PRO A 16 -16.48 -6.35 10.63
C PRO A 16 -16.89 -4.98 10.11
N GLY A 17 -17.08 -4.86 8.79
CA GLY A 17 -17.56 -3.65 8.14
C GLY A 17 -16.61 -3.10 7.09
N VAL A 18 -16.91 -1.90 6.62
CA VAL A 18 -16.10 -1.15 5.65
C VAL A 18 -15.59 0.11 6.34
N PHE A 19 -14.28 0.30 6.33
CA PHE A 19 -13.62 1.45 6.93
C PHE A 19 -13.03 2.33 5.83
N GLN A 20 -13.20 3.62 5.97
CA GLN A 20 -12.67 4.61 5.04
C GLN A 20 -11.38 5.22 5.60
N GLY A 21 -10.33 5.21 4.80
CA GLY A 21 -9.05 5.85 5.09
C GLY A 21 -8.70 6.84 3.99
N PRO A 22 -9.07 8.13 4.15
CA PRO A 22 -8.79 9.13 3.14
C PRO A 22 -7.29 9.27 2.86
N ALA A 23 -6.96 9.55 1.60
CA ALA A 23 -5.59 9.83 1.19
C ALA A 23 -5.12 11.18 1.74
N CYS A 24 -3.89 11.22 2.24
CA CYS A 24 -3.20 12.43 2.64
C CYS A 24 -1.82 12.51 1.97
N PHE A 25 -1.26 13.70 1.88
CA PHE A 25 0.00 13.94 1.18
C PHE A 25 0.95 14.88 1.94
N ASN A 26 0.50 15.48 3.05
CA ASN A 26 1.31 16.27 3.96
C ASN A 26 0.72 16.28 5.37
N ALA A 27 1.42 16.86 6.32
CA ALA A 27 1.01 16.96 7.72
C ALA A 27 -0.35 17.67 7.89
N LEU A 28 -0.64 18.69 7.08
CA LEU A 28 -1.91 19.42 7.17
C LEU A 28 -3.08 18.56 6.73
N SER A 29 -2.99 17.92 5.56
CA SER A 29 -4.04 17.02 5.06
C SER A 29 -4.29 15.85 6.02
N ALA A 30 -3.24 15.26 6.60
CA ALA A 30 -3.37 14.20 7.61
C ALA A 30 -4.12 14.68 8.86
N LYS A 31 -3.79 15.87 9.39
CA LYS A 31 -4.52 16.48 10.52
C LYS A 31 -5.99 16.73 10.20
N LEU A 32 -6.31 17.13 8.96
CA LEU A 32 -7.70 17.33 8.54
C LEU A 32 -8.46 15.99 8.51
N VAL A 33 -7.84 14.90 8.04
CA VAL A 33 -8.40 13.56 8.08
C VAL A 33 -8.68 13.13 9.52
N GLU A 34 -7.72 13.28 10.42
CA GLU A 34 -7.89 12.94 11.84
C GLU A 34 -8.99 13.79 12.50
N LYS A 35 -9.00 15.11 12.25
CA LYS A 35 -10.01 16.03 12.78
C LYS A 35 -11.42 15.74 12.25
N ALA A 36 -11.54 15.21 11.05
CA ALA A 36 -12.81 14.77 10.47
C ALA A 36 -13.34 13.46 11.08
N GLY A 37 -12.58 12.81 11.99
CA GLY A 37 -13.00 11.63 12.73
C GLY A 37 -12.69 10.31 12.04
N PHE A 38 -11.88 10.28 10.98
CA PHE A 38 -11.46 9.03 10.36
C PHE A 38 -10.50 8.25 11.27
N GLN A 39 -10.63 6.93 11.26
CA GLN A 39 -9.88 6.05 12.17
C GLN A 39 -8.46 5.76 11.70
N TYR A 40 -8.16 5.95 10.43
CA TYR A 40 -6.83 5.84 9.82
C TYR A 40 -6.75 6.72 8.56
N CYS A 41 -5.56 6.94 8.07
CA CYS A 41 -5.33 7.57 6.77
C CYS A 41 -4.30 6.78 5.96
N PHE A 42 -4.26 7.09 4.66
CA PHE A 42 -3.35 6.49 3.69
C PHE A 42 -2.50 7.58 3.04
N THR A 43 -1.19 7.36 2.85
CA THR A 43 -0.38 8.29 2.05
C THR A 43 -0.47 7.91 0.58
N SER A 44 -0.78 8.88 -0.28
CA SER A 44 -0.85 8.66 -1.72
C SER A 44 0.45 9.12 -2.38
N GLY A 45 1.19 8.19 -2.98
CA GLY A 45 2.38 8.50 -3.78
C GLY A 45 2.09 9.49 -4.89
N PHE A 46 0.96 9.34 -5.57
CA PHE A 46 0.46 10.28 -6.57
C PHE A 46 0.35 11.73 -6.02
N SER A 47 -0.35 11.89 -4.91
CA SER A 47 -0.57 13.22 -4.32
C SER A 47 0.71 13.80 -3.71
N ILE A 48 1.59 12.95 -3.15
CA ILE A 48 2.89 13.40 -2.64
C ILE A 48 3.80 13.85 -3.78
N SER A 49 3.88 13.09 -4.90
CA SER A 49 4.65 13.48 -6.09
C SER A 49 4.16 14.83 -6.64
N ALA A 50 2.85 15.00 -6.77
CA ALA A 50 2.25 16.25 -7.23
C ALA A 50 2.53 17.43 -6.27
N ALA A 51 2.37 17.24 -4.97
CA ALA A 51 2.53 18.30 -3.98
C ALA A 51 3.99 18.68 -3.72
N ARG A 52 4.91 17.71 -3.74
CA ARG A 52 6.32 17.92 -3.40
C ARG A 52 7.18 18.29 -4.62
N LEU A 53 6.92 17.65 -5.75
CA LEU A 53 7.72 17.84 -6.97
C LEU A 53 7.02 18.70 -8.02
N GLY A 54 5.68 18.83 -7.97
CA GLY A 54 4.90 19.41 -9.06
C GLY A 54 4.94 18.53 -10.33
N LEU A 55 5.19 17.22 -10.18
CA LEU A 55 5.41 16.28 -11.27
C LEU A 55 4.46 15.08 -11.16
N PRO A 56 4.18 14.40 -12.30
CA PRO A 56 3.34 13.22 -12.30
C PRO A 56 4.01 12.05 -11.55
N ASP A 57 3.17 11.12 -11.08
CA ASP A 57 3.59 9.92 -10.36
C ASP A 57 4.04 8.82 -11.35
N VAL A 58 5.26 8.94 -11.83
CA VAL A 58 5.87 8.02 -12.81
C VAL A 58 7.26 7.54 -12.35
N GLY A 59 7.41 7.35 -11.05
CA GLY A 59 8.65 6.85 -10.46
C GLY A 59 9.77 7.91 -10.38
N LEU A 60 9.42 9.19 -10.36
CA LEU A 60 10.38 10.30 -10.23
C LEU A 60 10.74 10.60 -8.78
N ILE A 61 9.76 10.50 -7.88
CA ILE A 61 10.01 10.74 -6.46
C ILE A 61 10.87 9.60 -5.88
N SER A 62 11.87 9.98 -5.11
CA SER A 62 12.78 9.02 -4.51
C SER A 62 12.26 8.42 -3.19
N TYR A 63 12.80 7.26 -2.81
CA TYR A 63 12.57 6.68 -1.47
C TYR A 63 12.79 7.69 -0.34
N GLY A 64 13.87 8.48 -0.41
CA GLY A 64 14.19 9.46 0.64
C GLY A 64 13.16 10.55 0.77
N GLU A 65 12.65 11.06 -0.35
CA GLU A 65 11.59 12.08 -0.36
C GLU A 65 10.27 11.55 0.16
N MET A 66 9.89 10.33 -0.24
CA MET A 66 8.68 9.67 0.27
C MET A 66 8.77 9.40 1.77
N LEU A 67 9.92 8.91 2.25
CA LEU A 67 10.13 8.63 3.67
C LEU A 67 10.08 9.91 4.52
N ASP A 68 10.74 10.98 4.07
CA ASP A 68 10.75 12.29 4.74
C ASP A 68 9.33 12.88 4.84
N GLN A 69 8.59 12.85 3.72
CA GLN A 69 7.19 13.29 3.71
C GLN A 69 6.32 12.43 4.63
N GLY A 70 6.50 11.12 4.56
CA GLY A 70 5.80 10.17 5.41
C GLY A 70 6.09 10.36 6.90
N TYR A 71 7.33 10.64 7.27
CA TYR A 71 7.71 10.97 8.64
C TYR A 71 6.94 12.20 9.15
N ASN A 72 6.90 13.29 8.36
CA ASN A 72 6.16 14.49 8.74
C ASN A 72 4.66 14.22 8.94
N ILE A 73 4.07 13.34 8.11
CA ILE A 73 2.67 12.92 8.23
C ILE A 73 2.46 12.14 9.54
N THR A 74 3.25 11.12 9.78
CA THR A 74 3.10 10.25 10.96
C THR A 74 3.31 10.99 12.27
N GLN A 75 4.20 12.01 12.30
CA GLN A 75 4.41 12.84 13.50
C GLN A 75 3.25 13.82 13.74
N ALA A 76 2.47 14.14 12.71
CA ALA A 76 1.39 15.12 12.80
C ALA A 76 0.09 14.57 13.39
N VAL A 77 -0.13 13.24 13.37
CA VAL A 77 -1.38 12.58 13.76
C VAL A 77 -1.15 11.43 14.73
N SER A 78 -2.20 11.08 15.47
CA SER A 78 -2.21 9.92 16.38
C SER A 78 -2.82 8.66 15.74
N ILE A 79 -3.72 8.84 14.77
CA ILE A 79 -4.35 7.73 14.04
C ILE A 79 -3.31 6.92 13.25
N PRO A 80 -3.57 5.62 12.99
CA PRO A 80 -2.74 4.80 12.12
C PRO A 80 -2.59 5.40 10.72
N VAL A 81 -1.37 5.35 10.19
CA VAL A 81 -1.05 5.77 8.82
C VAL A 81 -0.57 4.57 8.02
N ILE A 82 -1.17 4.32 6.87
CA ILE A 82 -0.70 3.35 5.87
C ILE A 82 0.16 4.11 4.87
N GLY A 83 1.38 3.65 4.64
CA GLY A 83 2.33 4.27 3.71
C GLY A 83 2.29 3.62 2.33
N ASP A 84 2.23 4.43 1.28
CA ASP A 84 2.52 4.00 -0.07
C ASP A 84 4.04 3.87 -0.22
N VAL A 85 4.52 2.66 -0.50
CA VAL A 85 5.95 2.38 -0.68
C VAL A 85 6.28 2.01 -2.12
N ASP A 86 5.39 2.33 -3.04
CA ASP A 86 5.55 2.02 -4.46
C ASP A 86 5.95 0.53 -4.66
N ASN A 87 6.92 0.28 -5.52
CA ASN A 87 7.47 -1.06 -5.77
C ASN A 87 8.63 -1.46 -4.83
N GLY A 88 8.86 -0.70 -3.75
CA GLY A 88 9.95 -0.94 -2.80
C GLY A 88 11.30 -0.31 -3.20
N TYR A 89 11.34 0.46 -4.28
CA TYR A 89 12.49 1.23 -4.79
C TYR A 89 13.70 0.40 -5.21
N GLY A 90 13.47 -0.83 -5.69
CA GLY A 90 14.52 -1.67 -6.25
C GLY A 90 14.29 -3.17 -6.04
N ASN A 91 15.36 -3.90 -5.74
CA ASN A 91 15.31 -5.34 -5.48
C ASN A 91 14.83 -5.65 -4.05
N GLU A 92 14.84 -6.94 -3.65
CA GLU A 92 14.37 -7.42 -2.35
C GLU A 92 15.12 -6.77 -1.17
N MET A 93 16.41 -6.44 -1.33
CA MET A 93 17.19 -5.75 -0.29
C MET A 93 16.75 -4.29 -0.14
N ASN A 94 16.35 -3.65 -1.26
CA ASN A 94 15.75 -2.32 -1.22
C ASN A 94 14.39 -2.36 -0.54
N VAL A 95 13.57 -3.37 -0.80
CA VAL A 95 12.28 -3.59 -0.11
C VAL A 95 12.52 -3.70 1.40
N LYS A 96 13.46 -4.54 1.85
CA LYS A 96 13.81 -4.64 3.29
C LYS A 96 14.18 -3.30 3.90
N ARG A 97 15.05 -2.53 3.20
CA ARG A 97 15.45 -1.19 3.64
C ARG A 97 14.25 -0.25 3.73
N THR A 98 13.38 -0.28 2.74
CA THR A 98 12.17 0.55 2.67
C THR A 98 11.24 0.26 3.83
N VAL A 99 10.92 -1.01 4.07
CA VAL A 99 10.06 -1.43 5.19
C VAL A 99 10.64 -0.97 6.53
N LYS A 100 11.95 -1.20 6.78
CA LYS A 100 12.62 -0.76 8.01
C LYS A 100 12.56 0.77 8.20
N GLY A 101 12.75 1.53 7.12
CA GLY A 101 12.63 2.98 7.17
C GLY A 101 11.21 3.44 7.52
N PHE A 102 10.17 2.85 6.92
CA PHE A 102 8.79 3.18 7.20
C PHE A 102 8.36 2.77 8.63
N ILE A 103 8.87 1.64 9.14
CA ILE A 103 8.70 1.28 10.56
C ILE A 103 9.29 2.38 11.46
N GLN A 104 10.51 2.83 11.20
CA GLN A 104 11.19 3.88 11.98
C GLN A 104 10.47 5.23 11.87
N ALA A 105 9.91 5.54 10.70
CA ALA A 105 9.09 6.74 10.49
C ALA A 105 7.73 6.69 11.20
N GLY A 106 7.33 5.53 11.77
CA GLY A 106 6.13 5.41 12.61
C GLY A 106 4.87 4.99 11.88
N PHE A 107 4.97 4.45 10.68
CA PHE A 107 3.83 3.90 9.92
C PHE A 107 3.24 2.67 10.61
N ALA A 108 1.92 2.53 10.52
CA ALA A 108 1.16 1.38 11.03
C ALA A 108 1.06 0.25 10.01
N GLY A 109 1.07 0.58 8.73
CA GLY A 109 1.04 -0.34 7.61
C GLY A 109 1.74 0.25 6.40
N ILE A 110 2.02 -0.60 5.41
CA ILE A 110 2.52 -0.21 4.09
C ILE A 110 1.75 -0.91 2.99
N LEU A 111 1.69 -0.26 1.83
CA LEU A 111 1.18 -0.80 0.58
C LEU A 111 2.36 -0.97 -0.38
N LEU A 112 2.64 -2.22 -0.77
CA LEU A 112 3.75 -2.60 -1.67
C LEU A 112 3.21 -3.24 -2.93
N GLU A 113 3.61 -2.70 -4.09
CA GLU A 113 3.13 -3.14 -5.41
C GLU A 113 4.17 -3.93 -6.21
N ASP A 114 3.68 -4.65 -7.22
CA ASP A 114 4.46 -5.50 -8.11
C ASP A 114 4.86 -4.84 -9.45
N GLN A 115 4.75 -3.51 -9.57
CA GLN A 115 5.17 -2.82 -10.79
C GLN A 115 6.70 -2.90 -11.00
N VAL A 116 7.11 -2.83 -12.28
CA VAL A 116 8.52 -2.64 -12.65
C VAL A 116 8.99 -1.23 -12.24
N SER A 117 10.32 -1.02 -12.20
CA SER A 117 10.89 0.32 -12.04
C SER A 117 11.44 0.81 -13.41
N PRO A 118 11.17 2.06 -13.81
CA PRO A 118 10.29 3.03 -13.17
C PRO A 118 8.81 2.61 -13.29
N LYS A 119 8.04 2.90 -12.25
CA LYS A 119 6.59 2.61 -12.25
C LYS A 119 5.80 3.56 -13.15
N ALA A 120 4.58 3.18 -13.49
CA ALA A 120 3.58 4.06 -14.09
C ALA A 120 2.50 4.41 -13.04
N CYS A 121 1.87 5.57 -13.19
CA CYS A 121 0.74 5.93 -12.33
C CYS A 121 -0.38 4.89 -12.43
N GLY A 122 -0.94 4.48 -11.30
CA GLY A 122 -2.05 3.51 -11.21
C GLY A 122 -3.29 3.89 -12.04
N HIS A 123 -3.43 5.16 -12.41
CA HIS A 123 -4.56 5.67 -13.19
C HIS A 123 -4.26 5.81 -14.69
N THR A 124 -3.06 5.42 -15.15
CA THR A 124 -2.66 5.50 -16.57
C THR A 124 -2.57 4.11 -17.19
N ARG A 125 -2.61 4.07 -18.55
CA ARG A 125 -2.41 2.83 -19.29
C ARG A 125 -0.92 2.50 -19.41
N GLY A 126 -0.62 1.23 -19.72
CA GLY A 126 0.75 0.82 -20.05
C GLY A 126 1.58 0.40 -18.83
N ARG A 127 0.95 0.08 -17.72
CA ARG A 127 1.62 -0.53 -16.57
C ARG A 127 2.32 -1.83 -16.98
N LYS A 128 3.42 -2.10 -16.31
CA LYS A 128 4.14 -3.36 -16.43
C LYS A 128 4.42 -3.89 -15.03
N VAL A 129 4.28 -5.18 -14.86
CA VAL A 129 4.55 -5.87 -13.59
C VAL A 129 5.76 -6.79 -13.74
N VAL A 130 6.44 -7.04 -12.64
CA VAL A 130 7.54 -7.99 -12.57
C VAL A 130 7.05 -9.43 -12.70
N SER A 131 7.96 -10.41 -12.79
CA SER A 131 7.60 -11.82 -12.82
C SER A 131 6.82 -12.24 -11.56
N ARG A 132 6.13 -13.38 -11.61
CA ARG A 132 5.42 -13.95 -10.45
C ARG A 132 6.36 -14.17 -9.28
N GLU A 133 7.53 -14.73 -9.56
CA GLU A 133 8.57 -15.06 -8.58
C GLU A 133 9.06 -13.80 -7.89
N GLU A 134 9.39 -12.76 -8.67
CA GLU A 134 9.86 -11.49 -8.12
C GLU A 134 8.78 -10.79 -7.29
N ALA A 135 7.53 -10.78 -7.76
CA ALA A 135 6.41 -10.20 -7.01
C ALA A 135 6.24 -10.87 -5.63
N VAL A 136 6.27 -12.21 -5.58
CA VAL A 136 6.19 -12.97 -4.33
C VAL A 136 7.42 -12.72 -3.45
N MET A 137 8.62 -12.66 -4.03
CA MET A 137 9.86 -12.40 -3.28
C MET A 137 9.88 -11.01 -2.64
N ARG A 138 9.30 -9.98 -3.28
CA ARG A 138 9.15 -8.65 -2.68
C ARG A 138 8.28 -8.70 -1.42
N ILE A 139 7.15 -9.41 -1.46
CA ILE A 139 6.29 -9.56 -0.27
C ILE A 139 7.02 -10.33 0.84
N LYS A 140 7.71 -11.42 0.50
CA LYS A 140 8.55 -12.15 1.48
C LYS A 140 9.60 -11.24 2.11
N ALA A 141 10.30 -10.44 1.31
CA ALA A 141 11.30 -9.50 1.82
C ALA A 141 10.69 -8.46 2.77
N ALA A 142 9.46 -8.00 2.50
CA ALA A 142 8.75 -7.11 3.41
C ALA A 142 8.39 -7.78 4.74
N LEU A 143 7.93 -9.04 4.69
CA LEU A 143 7.61 -9.85 5.86
C LEU A 143 8.86 -10.14 6.72
N ASP A 144 9.97 -10.53 6.07
CA ASP A 144 11.26 -10.73 6.75
C ASP A 144 11.72 -9.44 7.45
N ALA A 145 11.63 -8.30 6.78
CA ALA A 145 12.03 -7.02 7.37
C ALA A 145 11.16 -6.64 8.58
N ARG A 146 9.87 -6.98 8.56
CA ARG A 146 8.97 -6.84 9.68
C ARG A 146 9.41 -7.69 10.87
N GLU A 147 9.71 -8.97 10.63
CA GLU A 147 10.16 -9.92 11.64
C GLU A 147 11.51 -9.49 12.24
N GLU A 148 12.51 -9.20 11.39
CA GLU A 148 13.83 -8.72 11.78
C GLU A 148 13.77 -7.44 12.64
N SER A 149 12.75 -6.61 12.44
CA SER A 149 12.55 -5.36 13.18
C SER A 149 11.73 -5.55 14.48
N GLY A 150 11.20 -6.73 14.76
CA GLY A 150 10.28 -6.98 15.87
C GLY A 150 9.02 -6.10 15.80
N SER A 151 8.60 -5.74 14.61
CA SER A 151 7.48 -4.83 14.35
C SER A 151 6.21 -5.59 14.01
N ASP A 152 5.06 -4.97 14.31
CA ASP A 152 3.72 -5.47 13.94
C ASP A 152 3.15 -4.73 12.70
N ILE A 153 3.99 -4.04 11.91
CA ILE A 153 3.55 -3.28 10.75
C ILE A 153 2.72 -4.15 9.80
N VAL A 154 1.60 -3.62 9.33
CA VAL A 154 0.71 -4.32 8.39
C VAL A 154 1.30 -4.26 6.99
N ILE A 155 1.36 -5.40 6.31
CA ILE A 155 1.82 -5.51 4.91
C ILE A 155 0.60 -5.73 4.02
N ILE A 156 0.27 -4.71 3.22
CA ILE A 156 -0.79 -4.77 2.20
C ILE A 156 -0.11 -5.07 0.87
N ALA A 157 -0.39 -6.24 0.32
CA ALA A 157 0.17 -6.66 -0.97
C ALA A 157 -0.72 -6.20 -2.11
N ARG A 158 -0.19 -5.34 -2.98
CA ARG A 158 -0.86 -4.81 -4.16
C ARG A 158 -0.37 -5.49 -5.42
N THR A 159 -1.29 -5.79 -6.33
CA THR A 159 -0.96 -6.14 -7.71
C THR A 159 -1.62 -5.21 -8.72
N ASP A 160 -0.86 -4.80 -9.70
CA ASP A 160 -1.29 -4.02 -10.88
C ASP A 160 -1.49 -4.91 -12.11
N SER A 161 -1.38 -6.22 -11.95
CA SER A 161 -1.42 -7.20 -13.05
C SER A 161 -2.79 -7.31 -13.73
N ARG A 162 -3.89 -6.86 -13.08
CA ARG A 162 -5.22 -6.84 -13.70
C ARG A 162 -5.22 -6.02 -14.98
N GLN A 163 -4.62 -4.83 -14.97
CA GLN A 163 -4.53 -3.96 -16.13
C GLN A 163 -3.34 -4.32 -17.02
N ALA A 164 -2.24 -4.78 -16.44
CA ALA A 164 -1.02 -5.10 -17.16
C ALA A 164 -1.12 -6.41 -17.96
N ILE A 165 -1.88 -7.39 -17.46
CA ILE A 165 -1.98 -8.73 -18.02
C ILE A 165 -3.44 -9.17 -18.10
N SER A 166 -4.05 -9.58 -16.97
CA SER A 166 -5.45 -10.04 -16.90
C SER A 166 -5.96 -10.11 -15.46
N LEU A 167 -7.28 -10.32 -15.31
CA LEU A 167 -7.90 -10.59 -14.02
C LEU A 167 -7.39 -11.89 -13.39
N GLU A 168 -7.27 -12.97 -14.20
CA GLU A 168 -6.80 -14.27 -13.73
C GLU A 168 -5.39 -14.16 -13.12
N GLU A 169 -4.52 -13.37 -13.75
CA GLU A 169 -3.17 -13.12 -13.23
C GLU A 169 -3.23 -12.37 -11.90
N ALA A 170 -4.10 -11.38 -11.76
CA ALA A 170 -4.26 -10.64 -10.52
C ALA A 170 -4.80 -11.52 -9.39
N LEU A 171 -5.76 -12.38 -9.68
CA LEU A 171 -6.29 -13.34 -8.70
C LEU A 171 -5.25 -14.37 -8.29
N TRP A 172 -4.45 -14.87 -9.24
CA TRP A 172 -3.34 -15.78 -8.93
C TRP A 172 -2.32 -15.12 -7.99
N ARG A 173 -1.87 -13.89 -8.32
CA ARG A 173 -0.90 -13.14 -7.49
C ARG A 173 -1.46 -12.85 -6.10
N SER A 174 -2.71 -12.45 -6.03
CA SER A 174 -3.38 -12.20 -4.74
C SER A 174 -3.39 -13.44 -3.85
N ARG A 175 -3.65 -14.62 -4.43
CA ARG A 175 -3.57 -15.89 -3.68
C ARG A 175 -2.15 -16.16 -3.22
N ALA A 176 -1.16 -16.03 -4.11
CA ALA A 176 0.24 -16.25 -3.76
C ALA A 176 0.73 -15.26 -2.67
N PHE A 177 0.27 -14.02 -2.68
CA PHE A 177 0.58 -13.04 -1.63
C PHE A 177 -0.06 -13.42 -0.29
N ALA A 178 -1.30 -13.93 -0.31
CA ALA A 178 -1.95 -14.46 0.89
C ALA A 178 -1.20 -15.67 1.45
N ASP A 179 -0.80 -16.60 0.58
CA ASP A 179 -0.12 -17.85 0.97
C ASP A 179 1.26 -17.58 1.62
N VAL A 180 1.94 -16.50 1.26
CA VAL A 180 3.21 -16.11 1.90
C VAL A 180 3.05 -15.25 3.14
N GLY A 181 1.82 -14.82 3.49
CA GLY A 181 1.52 -14.18 4.77
C GLY A 181 1.28 -12.67 4.72
N ALA A 182 0.89 -12.11 3.57
CA ALA A 182 0.40 -10.73 3.52
C ALA A 182 -0.80 -10.54 4.46
N ASP A 183 -0.91 -9.40 5.11
CA ASP A 183 -1.98 -9.12 6.07
C ASP A 183 -3.28 -8.63 5.41
N ALA A 184 -3.17 -8.02 4.23
CA ALA A 184 -4.30 -7.57 3.41
C ALA A 184 -3.91 -7.57 1.94
N LEU A 185 -4.91 -7.57 1.06
CA LEU A 185 -4.72 -7.66 -0.39
C LEU A 185 -5.34 -6.46 -1.09
N PHE A 186 -4.72 -6.05 -2.18
CA PHE A 186 -5.23 -5.00 -3.06
C PHE A 186 -4.98 -5.35 -4.52
N VAL A 187 -6.04 -5.36 -5.33
CA VAL A 187 -5.95 -5.41 -6.79
C VAL A 187 -6.36 -4.05 -7.34
N ASP A 188 -5.43 -3.39 -8.00
CA ASP A 188 -5.69 -2.07 -8.58
C ASP A 188 -6.47 -2.19 -9.90
N ALA A 189 -7.31 -1.19 -10.18
CA ALA A 189 -8.09 -1.06 -11.41
C ALA A 189 -9.03 -2.24 -11.73
N LEU A 190 -9.68 -2.80 -10.72
CA LEU A 190 -10.85 -3.67 -10.94
C LEU A 190 -11.93 -2.89 -11.68
N ALA A 191 -12.53 -3.48 -12.74
CA ALA A 191 -13.37 -2.77 -13.67
C ALA A 191 -14.87 -3.05 -13.51
N SER A 192 -15.26 -3.96 -12.63
CA SER A 192 -16.66 -4.28 -12.39
C SER A 192 -16.91 -4.86 -11.00
N VAL A 193 -18.17 -4.85 -10.60
CA VAL A 193 -18.59 -5.50 -9.33
C VAL A 193 -18.34 -7.00 -9.36
N GLU A 194 -18.42 -7.64 -10.53
CA GLU A 194 -18.14 -9.07 -10.71
C GLU A 194 -16.65 -9.37 -10.45
N GLU A 195 -15.75 -8.53 -10.96
CA GLU A 195 -14.31 -8.64 -10.67
C GLU A 195 -14.02 -8.45 -9.18
N MET A 196 -14.71 -7.49 -8.54
CA MET A 196 -14.58 -7.27 -7.08
C MET A 196 -15.05 -8.48 -6.30
N LYS A 197 -16.17 -9.10 -6.68
CA LYS A 197 -16.68 -10.33 -6.06
C LYS A 197 -15.68 -11.47 -6.20
N ALA A 198 -15.15 -11.70 -7.42
CA ALA A 198 -14.15 -12.72 -7.66
C ALA A 198 -12.89 -12.49 -6.82
N PHE A 199 -12.45 -11.24 -6.68
CA PHE A 199 -11.33 -10.90 -5.81
C PHE A 199 -11.63 -11.15 -4.32
N CYS A 200 -12.83 -10.87 -3.86
CA CYS A 200 -13.23 -11.13 -2.47
C CYS A 200 -13.23 -12.62 -2.11
N GLU A 201 -13.41 -13.52 -3.09
CA GLU A 201 -13.31 -14.98 -2.90
C GLU A 201 -11.87 -15.47 -2.71
N ILE A 202 -10.87 -14.67 -3.08
CA ILE A 202 -9.46 -15.00 -2.86
C ILE A 202 -9.12 -14.77 -1.39
N ALA A 203 -8.74 -15.82 -0.66
CA ALA A 203 -8.40 -15.75 0.76
C ALA A 203 -9.45 -14.91 1.55
N PRO A 204 -10.70 -15.37 1.65
CA PRO A 204 -11.82 -14.56 2.17
C PRO A 204 -11.63 -14.09 3.62
N GLN A 205 -10.73 -14.74 4.36
CA GLN A 205 -10.36 -14.36 5.73
C GLN A 205 -9.48 -13.10 5.79
N LEU A 206 -8.83 -12.72 4.69
CA LEU A 206 -7.97 -11.53 4.66
C LEU A 206 -8.76 -10.28 4.24
N PRO A 207 -8.52 -9.13 4.87
CA PRO A 207 -9.08 -7.87 4.43
C PRO A 207 -8.70 -7.52 2.98
N LYS A 208 -9.61 -6.84 2.30
CA LYS A 208 -9.38 -6.31 0.95
C LYS A 208 -9.39 -4.79 1.00
N MET A 209 -8.39 -4.20 0.36
CA MET A 209 -8.38 -2.76 0.11
C MET A 209 -9.00 -2.48 -1.25
N ALA A 210 -9.79 -1.42 -1.33
CA ALA A 210 -10.32 -0.88 -2.58
C ALA A 210 -9.98 0.60 -2.67
N ASN A 211 -9.57 1.04 -3.84
CA ASN A 211 -9.34 2.45 -4.16
C ASN A 211 -10.29 2.83 -5.30
N MET A 212 -11.28 3.65 -4.98
CA MET A 212 -12.32 4.07 -5.92
C MET A 212 -12.06 5.49 -6.38
N LEU A 213 -11.98 5.68 -7.68
CA LEU A 213 -11.99 7.00 -8.30
C LEU A 213 -13.41 7.35 -8.73
N GLU A 214 -13.83 8.58 -8.46
CA GLU A 214 -15.10 9.11 -8.93
C GLU A 214 -15.19 9.03 -10.46
N GLY A 215 -16.33 8.58 -10.97
CA GLY A 215 -16.60 8.50 -12.42
C GLY A 215 -16.02 7.28 -13.14
N LEU A 216 -15.47 6.28 -12.44
CA LEU A 216 -14.99 5.04 -13.06
C LEU A 216 -16.04 3.89 -13.04
N PHE A 217 -17.20 4.08 -12.41
CA PHE A 217 -18.32 3.12 -12.33
C PHE A 217 -19.64 3.80 -12.65
#